data_17586ed3ee1ab38015cf51d6f3b3deea
#
_entry.id   17586ed3ee1ab38015cf51d6f3b3deea
#
_cell.length_a   1.000
_cell.length_b   1.000
_cell.length_c   1.000
_cell.angle_alpha   90.00
_cell.angle_beta   90.00
_cell.angle_gamma   90.00
#
_symmetry.space_group_name_H-M   'P 1'
#
loop_
_entity.id
_entity.type
_entity.pdbx_description
1 polymer ?
#
loop_
_entity_poly.entity_id
_entity_poly.type
_entity_poly.pdbx_seq_one_letter_code
_entity_poly.pdbx_strand_id
1 'polypeptide(L)'
;MTGALLCTSLFCHSQVDTVEVRIWGGQQDDRGVRLISLQNGDVLSLSSTNSTSNDQPQAWVQRIGVGVESTWETTLNDEPLLQPVDAVEHGDGRITILSMRYANAADGYDWQWHTLDSSGSVLSSQTWGTAAWDLPLRCFDREGELWSVGTTYLSGAGDAQWTQHTWMDDGWILSDASTFGSDEEEVITDALIVGDTLFVSANRPGPQRAQLSAYDLGTEETVWSFVSTWDDPTLSVALDSRNETLAALMNVETEEGTRLAFACFSVGGDTLLEKIPGSGVDVESFDLQWYSDTDFATISMTEDLGLGGEELLFSRWSAVTGAWQGGPTFGTQWDERPACMLHDAFSRIWILGRTDGYSNGRDDVYLLQLLDASVGDYYGNVETSISDVSLSTPPGLLPEESVWQVVPNPVSGVFEIRGHQPGQRWKVMDASGRIIAEGSENHADASQWPEGMVWMLCSDANASRITRPLALIITH
;
A
#
# COMPACT_ATOMS: atom_id res chain seq x y z
N MET A 1 7.31 24.12 -58.47
CA MET A 1 6.73 22.89 -57.91
C MET A 1 7.39 22.62 -56.59
N THR A 2 6.75 23.07 -55.54
CA THR A 2 7.25 22.95 -54.15
C THR A 2 6.44 21.83 -53.50
N GLY A 3 7.08 20.67 -53.32
CA GLY A 3 6.47 19.53 -52.67
C GLY A 3 6.49 19.76 -51.14
N ALA A 4 5.31 19.84 -50.54
CA ALA A 4 5.15 19.82 -49.09
C ALA A 4 5.24 18.37 -48.60
N LEU A 5 6.26 18.08 -47.80
CA LEU A 5 6.38 16.81 -47.07
C LEU A 5 5.40 16.89 -45.89
N LEU A 6 4.30 16.13 -45.98
CA LEU A 6 3.45 15.88 -44.81
C LEU A 6 4.20 14.90 -43.87
N CYS A 7 4.72 15.39 -42.79
CA CYS A 7 5.21 14.57 -41.68
C CYS A 7 4.00 14.15 -40.86
N THR A 8 3.42 12.98 -41.14
CA THR A 8 2.46 12.33 -40.25
C THR A 8 3.22 11.74 -39.08
N SER A 9 3.19 12.43 -37.94
CA SER A 9 3.60 11.85 -36.67
C SER A 9 2.64 10.71 -36.34
N LEU A 10 3.10 9.49 -36.55
CA LEU A 10 2.49 8.31 -35.96
C LEU A 10 2.71 8.44 -34.44
N PHE A 11 1.68 8.90 -33.71
CA PHE A 11 1.59 8.65 -32.30
C PHE A 11 1.42 7.14 -32.12
N CYS A 12 2.51 6.45 -31.85
CA CYS A 12 2.46 5.10 -31.34
C CYS A 12 1.93 5.22 -29.92
N HIS A 13 0.64 4.99 -29.72
CA HIS A 13 0.09 4.74 -28.40
C HIS A 13 0.66 3.38 -28.00
N SER A 14 1.72 3.35 -27.20
CA SER A 14 2.07 2.14 -26.48
C SER A 14 0.95 1.94 -25.46
N GLN A 15 0.07 1.01 -25.76
CA GLN A 15 -0.90 0.52 -24.80
C GLN A 15 -0.11 -0.09 -23.64
N VAL A 16 -0.38 0.33 -22.40
CA VAL A 16 0.19 -0.32 -21.22
C VAL A 16 -0.41 -1.74 -21.22
N ASP A 17 0.36 -2.72 -21.69
CA ASP A 17 -0.07 -4.11 -21.67
C ASP A 17 -0.10 -4.60 -20.21
N THR A 18 -1.28 -4.95 -19.73
CA THR A 18 -1.59 -5.57 -18.44
C THR A 18 -1.36 -4.73 -17.19
N VAL A 19 -2.31 -3.84 -16.92
CA VAL A 19 -2.58 -3.32 -15.58
C VAL A 19 -3.59 -4.25 -14.92
N GLU A 20 -3.21 -4.92 -13.84
CA GLU A 20 -4.16 -5.65 -13.00
C GLU A 20 -4.46 -4.84 -11.75
N VAL A 21 -5.74 -4.59 -11.51
CA VAL A 21 -6.23 -3.87 -10.33
C VAL A 21 -7.06 -4.81 -9.50
N ARG A 22 -6.83 -4.81 -8.20
CA ARG A 22 -7.62 -5.53 -7.20
C ARG A 22 -8.07 -4.57 -6.12
N ILE A 23 -9.30 -4.74 -5.68
CA ILE A 23 -9.86 -4.00 -4.56
C ILE A 23 -10.44 -4.99 -3.58
N TRP A 24 -10.07 -4.82 -2.32
CA TRP A 24 -10.56 -5.63 -1.23
C TRP A 24 -11.07 -4.73 -0.12
N GLY A 25 -12.16 -5.11 0.49
CA GLY A 25 -12.69 -4.37 1.62
C GLY A 25 -14.00 -4.93 2.12
N GLY A 26 -14.50 -4.31 3.17
CA GLY A 26 -15.74 -4.67 3.80
C GLY A 26 -16.71 -3.49 3.85
N GLN A 27 -17.36 -3.30 5.01
CA GLN A 27 -18.34 -2.21 5.20
C GLN A 27 -17.75 -0.97 5.90
N GLN A 28 -16.50 -1.04 6.35
CA GLN A 28 -15.79 0.01 7.07
C GLN A 28 -14.51 0.35 6.30
N ASP A 29 -13.68 1.22 6.89
CA ASP A 29 -12.42 1.63 6.28
C ASP A 29 -11.42 0.49 6.28
N ASP A 30 -10.90 0.16 5.10
CA ASP A 30 -9.87 -0.83 4.88
C ASP A 30 -8.74 -0.18 4.07
N ARG A 31 -7.50 -0.29 4.53
CA ARG A 31 -6.37 0.47 3.95
C ARG A 31 -5.16 -0.41 3.78
N GLY A 32 -4.55 -0.36 2.60
CA GLY A 32 -3.23 -0.93 2.39
C GLY A 32 -2.17 -0.22 3.24
N VAL A 33 -1.19 -0.99 3.73
CA VAL A 33 -0.11 -0.47 4.58
C VAL A 33 1.26 -0.77 3.97
N ARG A 34 1.55 -2.06 3.69
CA ARG A 34 2.88 -2.47 3.23
C ARG A 34 2.83 -3.67 2.29
N LEU A 35 3.77 -3.73 1.36
CA LEU A 35 4.05 -4.89 0.50
C LEU A 35 5.44 -5.45 0.83
N ILE A 36 5.54 -6.77 0.91
CA ILE A 36 6.79 -7.48 1.17
C ILE A 36 6.99 -8.54 0.09
N SER A 37 8.17 -8.56 -0.52
CA SER A 37 8.55 -9.64 -1.44
C SER A 37 8.92 -10.89 -0.66
N LEU A 38 8.33 -12.03 -1.02
CA LEU A 38 8.65 -13.33 -0.42
C LEU A 38 9.67 -14.09 -1.28
N GLN A 39 10.44 -14.96 -0.66
CA GLN A 39 11.55 -15.71 -1.31
C GLN A 39 11.09 -16.56 -2.49
N ASN A 40 9.86 -17.04 -2.49
CA ASN A 40 9.27 -17.82 -3.58
C ASN A 40 8.70 -16.97 -4.73
N GLY A 41 8.76 -15.64 -4.61
CA GLY A 41 8.24 -14.69 -5.59
C GLY A 41 6.78 -14.30 -5.43
N ASP A 42 6.10 -14.80 -4.39
CA ASP A 42 4.82 -14.24 -3.95
C ASP A 42 5.05 -12.89 -3.26
N VAL A 43 3.97 -12.17 -3.04
CA VAL A 43 3.96 -10.89 -2.32
C VAL A 43 3.06 -11.02 -1.10
N LEU A 44 3.52 -10.50 0.03
CA LEU A 44 2.69 -10.34 1.21
C LEU A 44 2.13 -8.92 1.23
N SER A 45 0.81 -8.80 1.33
CA SER A 45 0.11 -7.53 1.53
C SER A 45 -0.31 -7.40 2.98
N LEU A 46 0.09 -6.32 3.60
CA LEU A 46 -0.36 -5.91 4.93
C LEU A 46 -1.38 -4.80 4.77
N SER A 47 -2.52 -4.96 5.41
CA SER A 47 -3.60 -3.98 5.41
C SER A 47 -4.18 -3.81 6.80
N SER A 48 -4.69 -2.61 7.09
CA SER A 48 -5.50 -2.34 8.26
C SER A 48 -6.97 -2.44 7.88
N THR A 49 -7.75 -3.21 8.63
CA THR A 49 -9.19 -3.36 8.39
C THR A 49 -10.01 -2.97 9.63
N ASN A 50 -11.02 -2.13 9.43
CA ASN A 50 -12.05 -1.83 10.43
C ASN A 50 -13.32 -2.65 10.19
N SER A 51 -13.35 -3.45 9.15
CA SER A 51 -14.51 -4.26 8.74
C SER A 51 -14.70 -5.53 9.60
N THR A 52 -14.06 -5.60 10.76
CA THR A 52 -14.22 -6.66 11.74
C THR A 52 -15.41 -6.40 12.66
N SER A 53 -15.83 -7.42 13.42
CA SER A 53 -16.99 -7.33 14.32
C SER A 53 -16.91 -6.24 15.41
N ASN A 54 -15.73 -5.67 15.65
CA ASN A 54 -15.48 -4.72 16.72
C ASN A 54 -15.36 -3.27 16.26
N ASP A 55 -15.44 -2.99 14.96
CA ASP A 55 -15.20 -1.65 14.36
C ASP A 55 -13.86 -1.00 14.80
N GLN A 56 -12.87 -1.84 15.10
CA GLN A 56 -11.53 -1.40 15.52
C GLN A 56 -10.50 -1.88 14.49
N PRO A 57 -9.44 -1.11 14.26
CA PRO A 57 -8.37 -1.51 13.34
C PRO A 57 -7.77 -2.86 13.73
N GLN A 58 -7.74 -3.78 12.77
CA GLN A 58 -7.11 -5.08 12.87
C GLN A 58 -6.11 -5.27 11.72
N ALA A 59 -5.10 -6.10 11.94
CA ALA A 59 -4.16 -6.43 10.88
C ALA A 59 -4.75 -7.50 9.96
N TRP A 60 -4.87 -7.18 8.69
CA TRP A 60 -5.27 -8.09 7.63
C TRP A 60 -4.08 -8.41 6.75
N VAL A 61 -3.68 -9.67 6.73
CA VAL A 61 -2.49 -10.18 6.05
C VAL A 61 -2.92 -11.10 4.92
N GLN A 62 -2.45 -10.83 3.72
CA GLN A 62 -2.75 -11.64 2.53
C GLN A 62 -1.47 -12.02 1.82
N ARG A 63 -1.33 -13.29 1.44
CA ARG A 63 -0.30 -13.75 0.54
C ARG A 63 -0.85 -13.81 -0.87
N ILE A 64 -0.21 -13.11 -1.79
CA ILE A 64 -0.65 -12.91 -3.16
C ILE A 64 0.34 -13.61 -4.08
N GLY A 65 -0.18 -14.51 -4.91
CA GLY A 65 0.61 -15.21 -5.92
C GLY A 65 0.88 -14.36 -7.16
N VAL A 66 1.60 -14.93 -8.10
CA VAL A 66 2.02 -14.27 -9.36
C VAL A 66 0.85 -13.73 -10.18
N GLY A 67 -0.35 -14.35 -10.08
CA GLY A 67 -1.57 -13.95 -10.78
C GLY A 67 -2.49 -13.02 -10.00
N VAL A 68 -1.97 -12.25 -9.02
CA VAL A 68 -2.74 -11.34 -8.15
C VAL A 68 -3.84 -12.01 -7.31
N GLU A 69 -3.89 -13.34 -7.29
CA GLU A 69 -4.84 -14.09 -6.48
C GLU A 69 -4.28 -14.33 -5.08
N SER A 70 -5.13 -14.13 -4.06
CA SER A 70 -4.76 -14.47 -2.69
C SER A 70 -4.66 -15.99 -2.55
N THR A 71 -3.49 -16.48 -2.11
CA THR A 71 -3.26 -17.89 -1.84
C THR A 71 -3.71 -18.27 -0.44
N TRP A 72 -3.60 -17.36 0.51
CA TRP A 72 -4.21 -17.39 1.83
C TRP A 72 -4.34 -15.97 2.40
N GLU A 73 -5.22 -15.84 3.37
CA GLU A 73 -5.40 -14.61 4.13
C GLU A 73 -5.66 -14.92 5.61
N THR A 74 -5.23 -14.00 6.47
CA THR A 74 -5.38 -14.10 7.93
C THR A 74 -5.67 -12.72 8.51
N THR A 75 -6.61 -12.65 9.45
CA THR A 75 -6.84 -11.45 10.27
C THR A 75 -6.30 -11.69 11.67
N LEU A 76 -5.38 -10.82 12.09
CA LEU A 76 -4.84 -10.83 13.46
C LEU A 76 -5.70 -9.88 14.28
N ASN A 77 -6.45 -10.41 15.24
CA ASN A 77 -7.50 -9.69 15.96
C ASN A 77 -7.51 -9.93 17.47
N ASP A 78 -6.38 -10.32 18.02
CA ASP A 78 -6.27 -10.66 19.46
C ASP A 78 -6.39 -9.46 20.39
N GLU A 79 -6.28 -8.23 19.86
CA GLU A 79 -6.21 -6.99 20.62
C GLU A 79 -7.27 -5.97 20.17
N PRO A 80 -7.65 -5.02 21.06
CA PRO A 80 -8.65 -4.02 20.71
C PRO A 80 -8.30 -3.14 19.52
N LEU A 81 -7.01 -2.85 19.30
CA LEU A 81 -6.48 -2.12 18.16
C LEU A 81 -5.15 -2.76 17.81
N LEU A 82 -5.05 -3.27 16.59
CA LEU A 82 -3.83 -3.86 16.04
C LEU A 82 -3.64 -3.37 14.61
N GLN A 83 -2.68 -2.49 14.39
CA GLN A 83 -2.38 -1.95 13.08
C GLN A 83 -1.04 -2.51 12.58
N PRO A 84 -1.00 -3.24 11.45
CA PRO A 84 0.25 -3.73 10.91
C PRO A 84 1.09 -2.56 10.41
N VAL A 85 2.41 -2.68 10.49
CA VAL A 85 3.32 -1.66 9.98
C VAL A 85 4.36 -2.23 9.03
N ASP A 86 4.87 -3.45 9.31
CA ASP A 86 5.86 -4.10 8.47
C ASP A 86 5.87 -5.61 8.66
N ALA A 87 6.59 -6.35 7.81
CA ALA A 87 6.79 -7.78 7.97
C ALA A 87 8.12 -8.22 7.36
N VAL A 88 8.60 -9.39 7.82
CA VAL A 88 9.78 -10.03 7.25
C VAL A 88 9.58 -11.54 7.13
N GLU A 89 10.03 -12.12 6.00
CA GLU A 89 10.15 -13.55 5.83
C GLU A 89 11.54 -14.01 6.27
N HIS A 90 11.58 -14.99 7.16
CA HIS A 90 12.83 -15.59 7.65
C HIS A 90 13.31 -16.69 6.70
N GLY A 91 14.61 -17.01 6.78
CA GLY A 91 15.23 -18.03 5.94
C GLY A 91 14.62 -19.43 6.02
N ASP A 92 13.84 -19.73 7.05
CA ASP A 92 13.11 -20.99 7.24
C ASP A 92 11.63 -20.94 6.76
N GLY A 93 11.23 -19.83 6.16
CA GLY A 93 9.89 -19.62 5.60
C GLY A 93 8.83 -19.16 6.60
N ARG A 94 9.20 -18.90 7.86
CA ARG A 94 8.33 -18.19 8.81
C ARG A 94 8.19 -16.73 8.40
N ILE A 95 7.05 -16.13 8.70
CA ILE A 95 6.77 -14.72 8.41
C ILE A 95 6.45 -14.04 9.74
N THR A 96 7.22 -13.00 10.10
CA THR A 96 6.92 -12.18 11.28
C THR A 96 6.29 -10.87 10.85
N ILE A 97 5.11 -10.58 11.39
CA ILE A 97 4.37 -9.34 11.20
C ILE A 97 4.63 -8.44 12.39
N LEU A 98 5.14 -7.25 12.15
CA LEU A 98 5.27 -6.18 13.15
C LEU A 98 4.03 -5.30 13.10
N SER A 99 3.41 -5.08 14.24
CA SER A 99 2.20 -4.27 14.37
C SER A 99 2.31 -3.28 15.53
N MET A 100 1.60 -2.18 15.42
CA MET A 100 1.34 -1.26 16.51
C MET A 100 0.09 -1.75 17.25
N ARG A 101 0.21 -1.98 18.54
CA ARG A 101 -0.84 -2.42 19.43
C ARG A 101 -1.19 -1.30 20.41
N TYR A 102 -2.47 -1.03 20.62
CA TYR A 102 -2.88 -0.14 21.71
C TYR A 102 -2.92 -0.91 23.03
N ALA A 103 -2.03 -0.60 23.94
CA ALA A 103 -1.95 -1.27 25.23
C ALA A 103 -3.07 -0.77 26.17
N ASN A 104 -3.05 0.52 26.51
CA ASN A 104 -4.06 1.20 27.33
C ASN A 104 -3.78 2.71 27.37
N ALA A 105 -4.67 3.48 28.02
CA ALA A 105 -4.55 4.94 28.07
C ALA A 105 -3.32 5.47 28.84
N ALA A 106 -2.69 4.65 29.69
CA ALA A 106 -1.52 5.06 30.48
C ALA A 106 -0.21 4.75 29.73
N ASP A 107 -0.14 3.56 29.09
CA ASP A 107 1.08 3.07 28.43
C ASP A 107 1.08 3.40 26.91
N GLY A 108 -0.10 3.68 26.33
CA GLY A 108 -0.23 4.10 24.92
C GLY A 108 -0.11 2.94 23.95
N TYR A 109 0.89 2.99 23.08
CA TYR A 109 1.12 1.99 22.05
C TYR A 109 2.38 1.19 22.33
N ASP A 110 2.31 -0.14 22.04
CA ASP A 110 3.40 -1.09 22.12
C ASP A 110 3.67 -1.73 20.75
N TRP A 111 4.79 -2.40 20.63
CA TRP A 111 5.12 -3.27 19.50
C TRP A 111 4.54 -4.65 19.73
N GLN A 112 3.92 -5.21 18.69
CA GLN A 112 3.38 -6.57 18.68
C GLN A 112 3.95 -7.33 17.51
N TRP A 113 4.49 -8.52 17.77
CA TRP A 113 4.91 -9.45 16.74
C TRP A 113 3.98 -10.64 16.67
N HIS A 114 3.53 -10.98 15.46
CA HIS A 114 2.88 -12.24 15.17
C HIS A 114 3.77 -13.02 14.20
N THR A 115 4.17 -14.21 14.57
CA THR A 115 4.90 -15.11 13.67
C THR A 115 3.95 -16.12 13.09
N LEU A 116 3.92 -16.19 11.76
CA LEU A 116 3.08 -17.08 10.98
C LEU A 116 3.94 -18.17 10.35
N ASP A 117 3.37 -19.33 10.11
CA ASP A 117 3.94 -20.32 9.21
C ASP A 117 3.66 -19.95 7.74
N SER A 118 4.22 -20.72 6.80
CA SER A 118 4.04 -20.49 5.36
C SER A 118 2.58 -20.65 4.87
N SER A 119 1.69 -21.21 5.70
CA SER A 119 0.25 -21.34 5.41
C SER A 119 -0.59 -20.20 5.97
N GLY A 120 0.03 -19.24 6.68
CA GLY A 120 -0.65 -18.12 7.33
C GLY A 120 -1.19 -18.43 8.74
N SER A 121 -0.85 -19.60 9.31
CA SER A 121 -1.27 -19.96 10.66
C SER A 121 -0.36 -19.33 11.70
N VAL A 122 -0.92 -18.71 12.75
CA VAL A 122 -0.16 -18.07 13.83
C VAL A 122 0.58 -19.13 14.65
N LEU A 123 1.90 -19.01 14.73
CA LEU A 123 2.78 -19.83 15.55
C LEU A 123 3.00 -19.21 16.92
N SER A 124 3.21 -17.88 16.97
CA SER A 124 3.45 -17.15 18.22
C SER A 124 2.98 -15.71 18.13
N SER A 125 2.73 -15.12 19.29
CA SER A 125 2.35 -13.72 19.45
C SER A 125 3.07 -13.16 20.67
N GLN A 126 3.76 -12.03 20.50
CA GLN A 126 4.57 -11.42 21.56
C GLN A 126 4.49 -9.92 21.51
N THR A 127 4.51 -9.30 22.69
CA THR A 127 4.45 -7.85 22.85
C THR A 127 5.72 -7.36 23.50
N TRP A 128 6.18 -6.20 23.08
CA TRP A 128 7.24 -5.45 23.71
C TRP A 128 6.86 -3.97 23.76
N GLY A 129 7.18 -3.31 24.85
CA GLY A 129 6.97 -1.90 25.04
C GLY A 129 7.53 -1.41 26.37
N THR A 130 7.56 -0.10 26.53
CA THR A 130 7.95 0.60 27.74
C THR A 130 6.73 1.14 28.48
N ALA A 131 6.92 1.99 29.48
CA ALA A 131 5.81 2.72 30.14
C ALA A 131 5.44 4.01 29.37
N ALA A 132 5.77 4.10 28.08
CA ALA A 132 5.52 5.24 27.21
C ALA A 132 4.97 4.75 25.85
N TRP A 133 4.78 5.67 24.94
CA TRP A 133 4.40 5.31 23.56
C TRP A 133 5.60 4.75 22.84
N ASP A 134 5.45 3.54 22.30
CA ASP A 134 6.43 2.87 21.48
C ASP A 134 5.81 2.60 20.11
N LEU A 135 6.26 3.32 19.09
CA LEU A 135 5.71 3.27 17.75
C LEU A 135 6.63 2.42 16.85
N PRO A 136 6.24 1.19 16.48
CA PRO A 136 7.03 0.36 15.57
C PRO A 136 7.01 0.93 14.15
N LEU A 137 8.06 0.65 13.36
CA LEU A 137 8.16 1.11 11.98
C LEU A 137 8.64 0.04 11.01
N ARG A 138 9.75 -0.62 11.29
CA ARG A 138 10.39 -1.62 10.40
C ARG A 138 10.83 -2.85 11.16
N CYS A 139 10.86 -3.98 10.44
CA CYS A 139 11.53 -5.17 10.92
C CYS A 139 12.39 -5.84 9.83
N PHE A 140 13.44 -6.54 10.26
CA PHE A 140 14.44 -7.14 9.39
C PHE A 140 14.81 -8.53 9.91
N ASP A 141 15.07 -9.49 9.00
CA ASP A 141 15.82 -10.70 9.31
C ASP A 141 17.32 -10.44 9.07
N ARG A 142 18.10 -10.57 10.12
CA ARG A 142 19.55 -10.49 10.02
C ARG A 142 20.16 -11.73 10.67
N GLU A 143 20.65 -12.64 9.81
CA GLU A 143 21.28 -13.88 10.26
C GLU A 143 20.38 -14.79 11.12
N GLY A 144 19.06 -14.74 10.90
CA GLY A 144 18.04 -15.49 11.63
C GLY A 144 17.58 -14.83 12.93
N GLU A 145 18.03 -13.62 13.22
CA GLU A 145 17.57 -12.77 14.31
C GLU A 145 16.58 -11.73 13.79
N LEU A 146 15.56 -11.45 14.58
CA LEU A 146 14.58 -10.41 14.29
C LEU A 146 15.07 -9.08 14.83
N TRP A 147 15.32 -8.13 13.94
CA TRP A 147 15.60 -6.75 14.27
C TRP A 147 14.35 -5.90 14.01
N SER A 148 14.01 -5.01 14.91
CA SER A 148 12.90 -4.08 14.75
C SER A 148 13.32 -2.68 15.12
N VAL A 149 12.80 -1.67 14.41
CA VAL A 149 13.12 -0.26 14.57
C VAL A 149 11.84 0.55 14.70
N GLY A 150 11.86 1.58 15.53
CA GLY A 150 10.73 2.46 15.74
C GLY A 150 11.09 3.68 16.57
N THR A 151 10.08 4.40 17.05
CA THR A 151 10.21 5.57 17.93
C THR A 151 9.71 5.23 19.33
N THR A 152 10.45 5.58 20.37
CA THR A 152 10.01 5.52 21.77
C THR A 152 9.89 6.92 22.35
N TYR A 153 8.93 7.12 23.24
CA TYR A 153 8.74 8.37 23.98
C TYR A 153 9.11 8.23 25.47
N LEU A 154 9.95 7.26 25.79
CA LEU A 154 10.34 6.98 27.19
C LEU A 154 11.06 8.15 27.86
N SER A 155 11.85 8.93 27.13
CA SER A 155 12.52 10.14 27.61
C SER A 155 11.61 11.38 27.65
N GLY A 156 10.38 11.28 27.08
CA GLY A 156 9.44 12.40 26.90
C GLY A 156 9.60 13.15 25.58
N ALA A 157 10.75 13.01 24.89
CA ALA A 157 10.94 13.33 23.48
C ALA A 157 10.91 12.04 22.68
N GLY A 158 10.57 12.10 21.39
CA GLY A 158 10.64 10.93 20.53
C GLY A 158 12.10 10.59 20.20
N ASP A 159 12.53 9.41 20.58
CA ASP A 159 13.87 8.87 20.29
C ASP A 159 13.75 7.67 19.35
N ALA A 160 14.70 7.54 18.45
CA ALA A 160 14.85 6.32 17.66
C ALA A 160 15.24 5.14 18.54
N GLN A 161 14.66 3.98 18.28
CA GLN A 161 14.91 2.76 19.03
C GLN A 161 15.04 1.56 18.10
N TRP A 162 15.96 0.66 18.41
CA TRP A 162 16.00 -0.67 17.82
C TRP A 162 15.92 -1.75 18.90
N THR A 163 15.42 -2.92 18.51
CA THR A 163 15.39 -4.13 19.34
C THR A 163 15.88 -5.30 18.50
N GLN A 164 16.59 -6.23 19.15
CA GLN A 164 17.06 -7.48 18.58
C GLN A 164 16.46 -8.65 19.35
N HIS A 165 15.99 -9.67 18.64
CA HIS A 165 15.36 -10.84 19.22
C HIS A 165 15.90 -12.10 18.59
N THR A 166 16.11 -13.12 19.41
CA THR A 166 16.50 -14.47 18.98
C THR A 166 15.30 -15.40 19.09
N TRP A 167 15.09 -16.26 18.10
CA TRP A 167 14.04 -17.29 18.15
C TRP A 167 14.42 -18.43 19.05
N MET A 168 13.62 -18.69 20.10
CA MET A 168 13.82 -19.77 21.06
C MET A 168 12.45 -20.33 21.52
N ASP A 169 12.36 -21.66 21.61
CA ASP A 169 11.18 -22.36 22.19
C ASP A 169 9.82 -21.86 21.67
N ASP A 170 9.71 -21.74 20.35
CA ASP A 170 8.51 -21.28 19.63
C ASP A 170 8.14 -19.79 19.83
N GLY A 171 9.13 -18.94 20.16
CA GLY A 171 8.91 -17.49 20.28
C GLY A 171 10.17 -16.64 20.14
N TRP A 172 9.99 -15.34 19.93
CA TRP A 172 11.06 -14.35 19.93
C TRP A 172 11.39 -13.92 21.35
N ILE A 173 12.64 -13.95 21.73
CA ILE A 173 13.14 -13.48 23.04
C ILE A 173 14.03 -12.29 22.79
N LEU A 174 13.75 -11.17 23.47
CA LEU A 174 14.59 -9.97 23.41
C LEU A 174 16.02 -10.33 23.84
N SER A 175 16.96 -10.11 22.96
CA SER A 175 18.40 -10.30 23.21
C SER A 175 19.10 -8.98 23.48
N ASP A 176 18.67 -7.91 22.82
CA ASP A 176 19.25 -6.58 23.00
C ASP A 176 18.26 -5.47 22.59
N ALA A 177 18.47 -4.25 23.11
CA ALA A 177 17.72 -3.07 22.72
C ALA A 177 18.52 -1.80 23.07
N SER A 178 18.52 -0.83 22.16
CA SER A 178 19.17 0.45 22.38
C SER A 178 18.32 1.61 21.81
N THR A 179 18.47 2.77 22.43
CA THR A 179 17.91 4.03 21.92
C THR A 179 19.05 4.88 21.38
N PHE A 180 18.79 5.59 20.30
CA PHE A 180 19.75 6.47 19.65
C PHE A 180 19.03 7.70 19.12
N GLY A 181 19.77 8.76 18.84
CA GLY A 181 19.22 10.02 18.38
C GLY A 181 19.96 11.21 18.99
N SER A 182 19.33 12.34 18.89
CA SER A 182 19.84 13.59 19.49
C SER A 182 19.02 13.94 20.74
N ASP A 183 19.35 15.07 21.41
CA ASP A 183 18.56 15.61 22.50
C ASP A 183 17.23 16.26 22.02
N GLU A 184 16.99 16.27 20.69
CA GLU A 184 15.76 16.80 20.09
C GLU A 184 14.79 15.64 19.77
N GLU A 185 13.50 15.93 19.73
CA GLU A 185 12.50 14.96 19.29
C GLU A 185 12.76 14.51 17.82
N GLU A 186 12.74 13.22 17.59
CA GLU A 186 12.93 12.62 16.27
C GLU A 186 11.83 11.59 16.01
N VAL A 187 11.00 11.83 15.01
CA VAL A 187 9.99 10.87 14.59
C VAL A 187 10.51 10.13 13.36
N ILE A 188 10.81 8.86 13.54
CA ILE A 188 11.31 8.00 12.46
C ILE A 188 10.22 7.81 11.41
N THR A 189 10.59 7.95 10.13
CA THR A 189 9.71 7.76 8.99
C THR A 189 10.06 6.54 8.17
N ASP A 190 11.34 6.16 8.13
CA ASP A 190 11.80 4.95 7.48
C ASP A 190 13.17 4.50 8.02
N ALA A 191 13.48 3.21 7.80
CA ALA A 191 14.76 2.63 8.19
C ALA A 191 15.13 1.47 7.26
N LEU A 192 16.46 1.23 7.11
CA LEU A 192 16.99 0.06 6.42
C LEU A 192 18.36 -0.32 6.97
N ILE A 193 18.75 -1.58 6.79
CA ILE A 193 20.06 -2.08 7.20
C ILE A 193 20.87 -2.45 5.95
N VAL A 194 22.10 -1.92 5.86
CA VAL A 194 23.07 -2.31 4.83
C VAL A 194 24.37 -2.74 5.51
N GLY A 195 24.71 -4.01 5.42
CA GLY A 195 25.83 -4.58 6.17
C GLY A 195 25.63 -4.44 7.67
N ASP A 196 26.58 -3.78 8.35
CA ASP A 196 26.52 -3.52 9.79
C ASP A 196 26.02 -2.12 10.13
N THR A 197 25.44 -1.41 9.17
CA THR A 197 24.97 -0.04 9.36
C THR A 197 23.45 0.03 9.26
N LEU A 198 22.81 0.61 10.27
CA LEU A 198 21.41 1.00 10.27
C LEU A 198 21.28 2.44 9.77
N PHE A 199 20.53 2.63 8.71
CA PHE A 199 20.16 3.94 8.19
C PHE A 199 18.73 4.27 8.62
N VAL A 200 18.53 5.47 9.14
CA VAL A 200 17.24 5.93 9.66
C VAL A 200 16.94 7.30 9.11
N SER A 201 15.78 7.46 8.50
CA SER A 201 15.23 8.76 8.19
C SER A 201 14.25 9.20 9.28
N ALA A 202 14.26 10.48 9.61
CA ALA A 202 13.44 11.04 10.66
C ALA A 202 12.99 12.46 10.32
N ASN A 203 11.93 12.91 10.98
CA ASN A 203 11.48 14.29 10.99
C ASN A 203 11.80 14.93 12.33
N ARG A 204 12.45 16.09 12.30
CA ARG A 204 12.66 16.94 13.46
C ARG A 204 11.53 17.95 13.59
N PRO A 205 10.88 18.07 14.77
CA PRO A 205 9.97 19.17 15.06
C PRO A 205 10.74 20.49 15.19
N GLY A 206 10.06 21.59 15.00
CA GLY A 206 10.66 22.93 14.99
C GLY A 206 10.58 23.52 13.60
N PRO A 207 11.66 24.00 12.96
CA PRO A 207 11.64 24.09 11.51
C PRO A 207 11.66 22.67 11.01
N GLN A 208 10.51 22.17 10.52
CA GLN A 208 10.39 20.79 10.03
C GLN A 208 11.53 20.48 9.06
N ARG A 209 12.42 19.56 9.47
CA ARG A 209 13.61 19.18 8.72
C ARG A 209 13.69 17.68 8.59
N ALA A 210 13.85 17.21 7.37
CA ALA A 210 14.20 15.82 7.12
C ALA A 210 15.65 15.57 7.57
N GLN A 211 15.84 14.49 8.30
CA GLN A 211 17.14 14.00 8.75
C GLN A 211 17.36 12.58 8.24
N LEU A 212 18.59 12.28 7.83
CA LEU A 212 19.06 10.93 7.59
C LEU A 212 20.28 10.68 8.46
N SER A 213 20.30 9.57 9.18
CA SER A 213 21.41 9.20 10.05
C SER A 213 21.84 7.77 9.80
N ALA A 214 23.13 7.52 9.91
CA ALA A 214 23.73 6.19 9.83
C ALA A 214 24.34 5.81 11.19
N TYR A 215 23.99 4.64 11.68
CA TYR A 215 24.46 4.08 12.96
C TYR A 215 25.18 2.76 12.72
N ASP A 216 26.36 2.61 13.28
CA ASP A 216 27.08 1.35 13.31
C ASP A 216 26.46 0.45 14.40
N LEU A 217 25.92 -0.70 13.99
CA LEU A 217 25.24 -1.64 14.89
C LEU A 217 26.20 -2.36 15.86
N GLY A 218 27.49 -2.39 15.55
CA GLY A 218 28.50 -3.03 16.42
C GLY A 218 29.03 -2.10 17.50
N THR A 219 29.16 -0.81 17.19
CA THR A 219 29.66 0.20 18.15
C THR A 219 28.55 1.03 18.79
N GLU A 220 27.34 0.96 18.24
CA GLU A 220 26.18 1.78 18.64
C GLU A 220 26.44 3.30 18.50
N GLU A 221 27.32 3.70 17.61
CA GLU A 221 27.68 5.09 17.40
C GLU A 221 27.12 5.62 16.07
N THR A 222 26.77 6.90 16.05
CA THR A 222 26.43 7.61 14.81
C THR A 222 27.68 7.74 13.94
N VAL A 223 27.66 7.18 12.74
CA VAL A 223 28.74 7.28 11.76
C VAL A 223 28.72 8.62 11.06
N TRP A 224 27.54 9.01 10.59
CA TRP A 224 27.29 10.30 9.98
C TRP A 224 25.79 10.67 10.04
N SER A 225 25.49 11.93 9.85
CA SER A 225 24.12 12.43 9.70
C SER A 225 24.03 13.54 8.67
N PHE A 226 22.91 13.62 7.99
CA PHE A 226 22.50 14.67 7.07
C PHE A 226 21.21 15.30 7.59
N VAL A 227 21.11 16.62 7.48
CA VAL A 227 19.87 17.37 7.72
C VAL A 227 19.60 18.23 6.49
N SER A 228 18.37 18.20 5.98
CA SER A 228 17.99 18.98 4.81
C SER A 228 18.30 20.47 5.02
N THR A 229 18.88 21.10 4.02
CA THR A 229 19.30 22.51 4.06
C THR A 229 18.33 23.44 3.34
N TRP A 230 17.24 22.93 2.81
CA TRP A 230 16.24 23.74 2.11
C TRP A 230 15.53 24.69 3.07
N ASP A 231 15.16 25.87 2.59
CA ASP A 231 14.53 26.92 3.41
C ASP A 231 13.10 26.52 3.82
N ASP A 232 12.39 25.80 2.96
CA ASP A 232 11.02 25.35 3.20
C ASP A 232 10.97 24.12 4.13
N PRO A 233 9.86 23.94 4.88
CA PRO A 233 9.64 22.74 5.68
C PRO A 233 9.80 21.48 4.84
N THR A 234 10.56 20.53 5.36
CA THR A 234 10.89 19.29 4.63
C THR A 234 10.64 18.09 5.50
N LEU A 235 9.81 17.16 5.01
CA LEU A 235 9.46 15.91 5.67
C LEU A 235 10.12 14.75 4.96
N SER A 236 10.84 13.92 5.71
CA SER A 236 11.35 12.65 5.19
C SER A 236 10.20 11.65 5.04
N VAL A 237 10.25 10.84 4.00
CA VAL A 237 9.17 9.90 3.63
C VAL A 237 9.67 8.47 3.58
N ALA A 238 10.68 8.17 2.74
CA ALA A 238 11.12 6.81 2.48
C ALA A 238 12.63 6.75 2.19
N LEU A 239 13.22 5.59 2.44
CA LEU A 239 14.60 5.22 2.14
C LEU A 239 14.63 3.93 1.34
N ASP A 240 15.56 3.84 0.40
CA ASP A 240 15.95 2.57 -0.20
C ASP A 240 17.43 2.58 -0.56
N SER A 241 18.03 1.41 -0.74
CA SER A 241 19.45 1.27 -1.04
C SER A 241 19.72 0.28 -2.16
N ARG A 242 20.71 0.59 -2.99
CA ARG A 242 21.22 -0.30 -4.02
C ARG A 242 22.70 -0.02 -4.31
N ASN A 243 23.51 -1.07 -4.40
CA ASN A 243 24.93 -0.98 -4.76
C ASN A 243 25.69 0.13 -3.99
N GLU A 244 25.61 0.10 -2.67
CA GLU A 244 26.25 1.09 -1.78
C GLU A 244 25.77 2.55 -1.97
N THR A 245 24.64 2.75 -2.64
CA THR A 245 23.98 4.05 -2.78
C THR A 245 22.64 4.03 -2.06
N LEU A 246 22.40 5.06 -1.27
CA LEU A 246 21.14 5.32 -0.59
C LEU A 246 20.35 6.36 -1.39
N ALA A 247 19.05 6.21 -1.47
CA ALA A 247 18.13 7.23 -1.93
C ALA A 247 17.15 7.57 -0.81
N ALA A 248 16.98 8.87 -0.54
CA ALA A 248 16.03 9.39 0.44
C ALA A 248 14.98 10.24 -0.28
N LEU A 249 13.70 9.93 -0.06
CA LEU A 249 12.54 10.66 -0.56
C LEU A 249 12.03 11.61 0.51
N MET A 250 11.64 12.80 0.09
CA MET A 250 11.16 13.85 0.98
C MET A 250 10.00 14.61 0.33
N ASN A 251 9.14 15.18 1.15
CA ASN A 251 8.14 16.18 0.77
C ASN A 251 8.58 17.56 1.27
N VAL A 252 8.54 18.56 0.38
CA VAL A 252 8.85 19.96 0.70
C VAL A 252 7.56 20.75 0.63
N GLU A 253 7.15 21.34 1.75
CA GLU A 253 5.95 22.17 1.85
C GLU A 253 6.26 23.60 1.42
N THR A 254 5.72 24.05 0.31
CA THR A 254 5.89 25.40 -0.22
C THR A 254 4.58 26.20 -0.13
N GLU A 255 4.64 27.51 -0.36
CA GLU A 255 3.43 28.34 -0.46
C GLU A 255 2.50 27.93 -1.63
N GLU A 256 3.03 27.21 -2.63
CA GLU A 256 2.30 26.77 -3.84
C GLU A 256 1.81 25.31 -3.74
N GLY A 257 2.04 24.62 -2.63
CA GLY A 257 1.71 23.21 -2.40
C GLY A 257 2.92 22.36 -2.04
N THR A 258 2.72 21.06 -1.93
CA THR A 258 3.74 20.06 -1.62
C THR A 258 4.54 19.69 -2.87
N ARG A 259 5.83 19.54 -2.74
CA ARG A 259 6.74 19.14 -3.83
C ARG A 259 7.58 17.95 -3.41
N LEU A 260 7.73 17.01 -4.33
CA LEU A 260 8.68 15.92 -4.20
C LEU A 260 10.12 16.47 -4.18
N ALA A 261 10.92 15.96 -3.27
CA ALA A 261 12.36 16.15 -3.21
C ALA A 261 13.07 14.83 -2.96
N PHE A 262 14.32 14.71 -3.35
CA PHE A 262 15.12 13.54 -3.05
C PHE A 262 16.61 13.86 -2.95
N ALA A 263 17.32 13.01 -2.22
CA ALA A 263 18.77 13.04 -2.12
C ALA A 263 19.34 11.62 -2.25
N CYS A 264 20.49 11.51 -2.91
CA CYS A 264 21.25 10.27 -2.99
C CYS A 264 22.59 10.44 -2.27
N PHE A 265 22.99 9.40 -1.54
CA PHE A 265 24.21 9.36 -0.74
C PHE A 265 25.00 8.09 -1.01
N SER A 266 26.31 8.13 -0.86
CA SER A 266 27.06 6.88 -0.63
C SER A 266 26.71 6.34 0.77
N VAL A 267 26.86 5.03 0.99
CA VAL A 267 26.74 4.47 2.36
C VAL A 267 27.73 5.09 3.33
N GLY A 268 28.82 5.68 2.84
CA GLY A 268 29.81 6.43 3.64
C GLY A 268 29.39 7.85 4.00
N GLY A 269 28.24 8.34 3.52
CA GLY A 269 27.69 9.67 3.85
C GLY A 269 28.01 10.78 2.88
N ASP A 270 28.71 10.51 1.76
CA ASP A 270 28.93 11.53 0.75
C ASP A 270 27.63 11.82 -0.01
N THR A 271 27.20 13.07 -0.08
CA THR A 271 26.08 13.51 -0.89
C THR A 271 26.44 13.42 -2.38
N LEU A 272 25.76 12.56 -3.11
CA LEU A 272 25.95 12.34 -4.54
C LEU A 272 25.03 13.21 -5.38
N LEU A 273 23.81 13.41 -4.91
CA LEU A 273 22.78 14.20 -5.58
C LEU A 273 21.80 14.74 -4.53
N GLU A 274 21.36 15.98 -4.70
CA GLU A 274 20.28 16.59 -3.92
C GLU A 274 19.42 17.41 -4.88
N LYS A 275 18.10 17.20 -4.90
CA LYS A 275 17.23 17.85 -5.88
C LYS A 275 15.79 17.99 -5.42
N ILE A 276 15.22 19.16 -5.73
CA ILE A 276 13.78 19.41 -5.81
C ILE A 276 13.45 19.54 -7.30
N PRO A 277 12.78 18.57 -7.93
CA PRO A 277 12.36 18.71 -9.32
C PRO A 277 11.35 19.86 -9.45
N GLY A 278 11.54 20.70 -10.47
CA GLY A 278 10.59 21.77 -10.77
C GLY A 278 9.39 21.23 -11.54
N SER A 279 8.38 20.72 -10.87
CA SER A 279 7.18 20.17 -11.54
C SER A 279 6.08 21.22 -11.78
N GLY A 280 5.95 22.21 -10.91
CA GLY A 280 4.77 23.11 -10.89
C GLY A 280 3.45 22.39 -10.57
N VAL A 281 3.53 21.14 -10.11
CA VAL A 281 2.42 20.25 -9.77
C VAL A 281 2.50 19.98 -8.28
N ASP A 282 1.36 20.03 -7.59
CA ASP A 282 1.24 19.63 -6.18
C ASP A 282 1.35 18.12 -6.10
N VAL A 283 2.34 17.60 -5.36
CA VAL A 283 2.67 16.19 -5.30
C VAL A 283 3.08 15.80 -3.89
N GLU A 284 2.28 14.96 -3.25
CA GLU A 284 2.63 14.32 -2.00
C GLU A 284 3.20 12.92 -2.26
N SER A 285 4.43 12.66 -1.82
CA SER A 285 5.14 11.40 -2.05
C SER A 285 4.99 10.44 -0.88
N PHE A 286 4.95 9.13 -1.15
CA PHE A 286 4.68 8.09 -0.16
C PHE A 286 5.76 7.01 -0.07
N ASP A 287 6.37 6.63 -1.19
CA ASP A 287 7.39 5.57 -1.19
C ASP A 287 8.37 5.71 -2.34
N LEU A 288 9.54 5.09 -2.18
CA LEU A 288 10.65 5.10 -3.13
C LEU A 288 11.27 3.71 -3.19
N GLN A 289 11.59 3.25 -4.43
CA GLN A 289 12.36 2.02 -4.61
C GLN A 289 13.33 2.13 -5.78
N TRP A 290 14.49 1.49 -5.64
CA TRP A 290 15.42 1.34 -6.75
C TRP A 290 14.82 0.46 -7.84
N TYR A 291 14.83 1.01 -9.05
CA TYR A 291 14.31 0.39 -10.25
C TYR A 291 15.42 -0.30 -11.06
N SER A 292 16.58 0.33 -11.13
CA SER A 292 17.81 -0.19 -11.75
C SER A 292 19.03 0.27 -10.96
N ASP A 293 20.23 -0.02 -11.47
CA ASP A 293 21.48 0.44 -10.83
C ASP A 293 21.70 1.96 -10.93
N THR A 294 20.96 2.65 -11.79
CA THR A 294 21.08 4.10 -12.06
C THR A 294 19.80 4.88 -11.84
N ASP A 295 18.69 4.20 -11.62
CA ASP A 295 17.39 4.83 -11.53
C ASP A 295 16.59 4.29 -10.35
N PHE A 296 15.79 5.17 -9.75
CA PHE A 296 14.79 4.80 -8.76
C PHE A 296 13.39 5.26 -9.20
N ALA A 297 12.38 4.66 -8.64
CA ALA A 297 10.99 5.04 -8.83
C ALA A 297 10.42 5.62 -7.55
N THR A 298 9.45 6.50 -7.69
CA THR A 298 8.64 7.05 -6.58
C THR A 298 7.17 6.85 -6.87
N ILE A 299 6.40 6.63 -5.82
CA ILE A 299 4.95 6.69 -5.87
C ILE A 299 4.46 7.89 -5.06
N SER A 300 3.60 8.68 -5.67
CA SER A 300 3.08 9.92 -5.13
C SER A 300 1.59 10.03 -5.41
N MET A 301 0.94 11.00 -4.78
CA MET A 301 -0.42 11.41 -5.04
C MET A 301 -0.42 12.83 -5.61
N THR A 302 -1.36 13.12 -6.50
CA THR A 302 -1.57 14.46 -7.07
C THR A 302 -3.05 14.68 -7.40
N GLU A 303 -3.52 15.91 -7.21
CA GLU A 303 -4.84 16.35 -7.67
C GLU A 303 -4.76 17.11 -9.01
N ASP A 304 -3.57 17.48 -9.44
CA ASP A 304 -3.33 18.35 -10.60
C ASP A 304 -3.32 17.59 -11.94
N LEU A 305 -3.17 16.27 -11.89
CA LEU A 305 -3.07 15.41 -13.06
C LEU A 305 -4.11 14.30 -12.96
N GLY A 306 -4.58 13.78 -14.10
CA GLY A 306 -5.46 12.63 -14.12
C GLY A 306 -6.90 12.92 -14.50
N LEU A 307 -7.84 12.11 -13.99
CA LEU A 307 -9.26 12.08 -14.37
C LEU A 307 -10.16 12.89 -13.40
N GLY A 308 -9.59 13.37 -12.30
CA GLY A 308 -10.26 14.12 -11.23
C GLY A 308 -10.30 13.33 -9.94
N GLY A 309 -9.98 13.97 -8.83
CA GLY A 309 -9.73 13.35 -7.54
C GLY A 309 -8.23 13.24 -7.25
N GLU A 310 -7.89 12.51 -6.19
CA GLU A 310 -6.49 12.19 -5.84
C GLU A 310 -6.03 10.99 -6.68
N GLU A 311 -4.98 11.18 -7.47
CA GLU A 311 -4.50 10.16 -8.42
C GLU A 311 -3.12 9.66 -8.02
N LEU A 312 -2.83 8.38 -8.27
CA LEU A 312 -1.49 7.82 -8.12
C LEU A 312 -0.57 8.32 -9.21
N LEU A 313 0.55 8.89 -8.84
CA LEU A 313 1.61 9.30 -9.76
C LEU A 313 2.83 8.40 -9.57
N PHE A 314 3.10 7.53 -10.54
CA PHE A 314 4.36 6.80 -10.62
C PHE A 314 5.38 7.63 -11.38
N SER A 315 6.59 7.77 -10.85
CA SER A 315 7.65 8.54 -11.51
C SER A 315 8.99 7.82 -11.43
N ARG A 316 9.75 7.84 -12.54
CA ARG A 316 11.13 7.33 -12.60
C ARG A 316 12.11 8.49 -12.63
N TRP A 317 13.21 8.33 -11.93
CA TRP A 317 14.24 9.34 -11.76
C TRP A 317 15.64 8.75 -11.96
N SER A 318 16.50 9.46 -12.66
CA SER A 318 17.92 9.12 -12.69
C SER A 318 18.58 9.47 -11.37
N ALA A 319 19.17 8.51 -10.68
CA ALA A 319 19.93 8.72 -9.46
C ALA A 319 21.26 9.46 -9.70
N VAL A 320 21.71 9.52 -10.96
CA VAL A 320 22.96 10.21 -11.34
C VAL A 320 22.73 11.68 -11.65
N THR A 321 21.64 12.02 -12.33
CA THR A 321 21.37 13.39 -12.83
C THR A 321 20.17 14.05 -12.17
N GLY A 322 19.34 13.28 -11.48
CA GLY A 322 18.05 13.71 -10.97
C GLY A 322 17.06 14.06 -12.09
N ALA A 323 17.28 13.60 -13.31
CA ALA A 323 16.36 13.85 -14.40
C ALA A 323 15.16 12.92 -14.30
N TRP A 324 13.96 13.48 -14.47
CA TRP A 324 12.76 12.70 -14.64
C TRP A 324 12.82 11.92 -15.95
N GLN A 325 12.51 10.63 -15.88
CA GLN A 325 12.55 9.70 -17.00
C GLN A 325 11.18 9.26 -17.49
N GLY A 326 10.12 9.75 -16.87
CA GLY A 326 8.75 9.45 -17.22
C GLY A 326 7.99 8.79 -16.07
N GLY A 327 6.72 8.58 -16.32
CA GLY A 327 5.81 7.88 -15.43
C GLY A 327 4.35 8.26 -15.70
N PRO A 328 3.43 7.29 -15.64
CA PRO A 328 2.01 7.54 -15.77
C PRO A 328 1.37 7.96 -14.46
N THR A 329 0.19 8.57 -14.56
CA THR A 329 -0.80 8.61 -13.49
C THR A 329 -1.76 7.44 -13.62
N PHE A 330 -2.19 6.90 -12.50
CA PHE A 330 -3.19 5.84 -12.42
C PHE A 330 -4.30 6.30 -11.49
N GLY A 331 -5.52 6.12 -11.92
CA GLY A 331 -6.65 6.47 -11.10
C GLY A 331 -7.97 6.28 -11.81
N THR A 332 -9.01 6.60 -11.08
CA THR A 332 -10.38 6.61 -11.54
C THR A 332 -10.96 8.03 -11.37
N GLN A 333 -12.26 8.18 -11.32
CA GLN A 333 -12.88 9.46 -10.93
C GLN A 333 -12.96 9.66 -9.40
N TRP A 334 -12.37 8.75 -8.63
CA TRP A 334 -12.39 8.68 -7.18
C TRP A 334 -11.02 8.98 -6.60
N ASP A 335 -10.90 9.03 -5.29
CA ASP A 335 -9.63 9.32 -4.62
C ASP A 335 -8.86 8.02 -4.41
N GLU A 336 -7.68 7.90 -5.05
CA GLU A 336 -6.73 6.82 -4.87
C GLU A 336 -5.48 7.33 -4.16
N ARG A 337 -5.21 6.80 -2.95
CA ARG A 337 -4.02 7.15 -2.17
C ARG A 337 -3.07 5.97 -2.04
N PRO A 338 -1.82 6.10 -2.47
CA PRO A 338 -0.82 5.05 -2.27
C PRO A 338 -0.38 4.98 -0.82
N ALA A 339 0.07 3.80 -0.39
CA ALA A 339 0.75 3.59 0.88
C ALA A 339 2.20 3.15 0.66
N CYS A 340 2.41 2.23 -0.28
CA CYS A 340 3.74 1.74 -0.61
C CYS A 340 3.81 1.19 -2.03
N MET A 341 5.05 0.97 -2.49
CA MET A 341 5.39 0.35 -3.75
C MET A 341 6.34 -0.82 -3.52
N LEU A 342 6.31 -1.81 -4.41
CA LEU A 342 7.25 -2.92 -4.43
C LEU A 342 7.66 -3.21 -5.88
N HIS A 343 8.96 -3.18 -6.17
CA HIS A 343 9.55 -3.69 -7.41
C HIS A 343 10.15 -5.06 -7.12
N ASP A 344 9.54 -6.12 -7.62
CA ASP A 344 9.92 -7.47 -7.29
C ASP A 344 11.01 -8.05 -8.23
N ALA A 345 11.52 -9.22 -7.86
CA ALA A 345 12.57 -9.89 -8.62
C ALA A 345 12.15 -10.37 -10.03
N PHE A 346 10.85 -10.31 -10.35
CA PHE A 346 10.28 -10.65 -11.66
C PHE A 346 9.99 -9.43 -12.51
N SER A 347 10.51 -8.27 -12.13
CA SER A 347 10.28 -6.99 -12.79
C SER A 347 8.80 -6.60 -12.85
N ARG A 348 8.05 -6.91 -11.79
CA ARG A 348 6.70 -6.41 -11.59
C ARG A 348 6.73 -5.26 -10.60
N ILE A 349 5.91 -4.27 -10.85
CA ILE A 349 5.70 -3.16 -9.93
C ILE A 349 4.34 -3.37 -9.28
N TRP A 350 4.32 -3.36 -7.97
CA TRP A 350 3.14 -3.45 -7.16
C TRP A 350 2.95 -2.15 -6.42
N ILE A 351 1.73 -1.62 -6.39
CA ILE A 351 1.38 -0.41 -5.64
C ILE A 351 0.18 -0.77 -4.77
N LEU A 352 0.32 -0.60 -3.48
CA LEU A 352 -0.72 -0.82 -2.49
C LEU A 352 -1.16 0.52 -1.92
N GLY A 353 -2.45 0.66 -1.69
CA GLY A 353 -3.02 1.88 -1.13
C GLY A 353 -4.48 1.70 -0.75
N ARG A 354 -5.24 2.76 -0.91
CA ARG A 354 -6.67 2.81 -0.66
C ARG A 354 -7.40 3.56 -1.77
N THR A 355 -8.68 3.27 -1.93
CA THR A 355 -9.61 4.02 -2.79
C THR A 355 -10.95 4.19 -2.07
N ASP A 356 -11.63 5.30 -2.28
CA ASP A 356 -12.97 5.54 -1.74
C ASP A 356 -14.09 5.26 -2.75
N GLY A 357 -13.73 4.79 -3.95
CA GLY A 357 -14.63 4.69 -5.12
C GLY A 357 -15.63 3.54 -5.09
N TYR A 358 -15.43 2.53 -4.28
CA TYR A 358 -16.12 1.26 -4.45
C TYR A 358 -17.04 0.85 -3.30
N SER A 359 -16.93 1.43 -2.12
CA SER A 359 -17.70 1.06 -0.92
C SER A 359 -18.46 2.21 -0.29
N ASN A 360 -19.45 2.77 -0.96
CA ASN A 360 -20.37 3.76 -0.36
C ASN A 360 -19.68 4.94 0.37
N GLY A 361 -18.50 5.35 -0.08
CA GLY A 361 -17.76 6.48 0.47
C GLY A 361 -16.89 6.12 1.68
N ARG A 362 -16.36 4.90 1.73
CA ARG A 362 -15.35 4.42 2.68
C ARG A 362 -14.16 3.89 1.94
N ASP A 363 -13.01 3.88 2.62
CA ASP A 363 -11.76 3.39 2.05
C ASP A 363 -11.80 1.86 1.88
N ASP A 364 -11.38 1.37 0.72
CA ASP A 364 -11.08 -0.03 0.43
C ASP A 364 -9.60 -0.17 0.07
N VAL A 365 -9.02 -1.35 0.35
CA VAL A 365 -7.65 -1.67 -0.07
C VAL A 365 -7.59 -1.69 -1.60
N TYR A 366 -6.67 -0.95 -2.17
CA TYR A 366 -6.40 -0.86 -3.60
C TYR A 366 -5.02 -1.46 -3.89
N LEU A 367 -4.95 -2.45 -4.79
CA LEU A 367 -3.71 -3.04 -5.27
C LEU A 367 -3.64 -2.93 -6.79
N LEU A 368 -2.55 -2.37 -7.28
CA LEU A 368 -2.22 -2.25 -8.68
C LEU A 368 -0.96 -3.06 -8.97
N GLN A 369 -1.00 -3.91 -10.00
CA GLN A 369 0.17 -4.60 -10.53
C GLN A 369 0.47 -4.17 -11.96
N LEU A 370 1.71 -3.84 -12.24
CA LEU A 370 2.22 -3.44 -13.54
C LEU A 370 3.38 -4.33 -13.95
N LEU A 371 3.56 -4.55 -15.25
CA LEU A 371 4.81 -5.07 -15.78
C LEU A 371 5.79 -3.90 -16.02
N ASP A 372 7.02 -4.07 -15.58
CA ASP A 372 8.11 -3.09 -15.73
C ASP A 372 8.23 -2.54 -17.16
N ALA A 373 8.24 -3.43 -18.17
CA ALA A 373 8.38 -3.05 -19.57
C ALA A 373 7.28 -2.12 -20.09
N SER A 374 6.11 -2.07 -19.40
CA SER A 374 4.97 -1.24 -19.82
C SER A 374 5.02 0.19 -19.28
N VAL A 375 5.82 0.43 -18.26
CA VAL A 375 5.85 1.73 -17.54
C VAL A 375 6.97 2.65 -18.05
N GLY A 376 7.99 2.08 -18.72
CA GLY A 376 9.25 2.79 -19.02
C GLY A 376 9.15 4.02 -19.92
N ASP A 377 8.18 4.07 -20.84
CA ASP A 377 8.09 5.12 -21.87
C ASP A 377 6.71 5.80 -21.92
N TYR A 378 5.84 5.57 -20.93
CA TYR A 378 4.50 6.14 -20.93
C TYR A 378 4.45 7.52 -20.28
N TYR A 379 3.90 8.48 -20.99
CA TYR A 379 3.65 9.85 -20.55
C TYR A 379 2.14 10.12 -20.71
N GLY A 380 1.36 9.96 -19.67
CA GLY A 380 -0.06 10.25 -19.72
C GLY A 380 -0.88 9.51 -18.67
N ASN A 381 -2.18 9.78 -18.67
CA ASN A 381 -3.10 9.16 -17.74
C ASN A 381 -3.46 7.75 -18.24
N VAL A 382 -3.41 6.79 -17.34
CA VAL A 382 -3.92 5.44 -17.54
C VAL A 382 -5.22 5.32 -16.76
N GLU A 383 -6.35 5.30 -17.50
CA GLU A 383 -7.61 4.92 -16.88
C GLU A 383 -7.50 3.44 -16.49
N THR A 384 -7.49 3.17 -15.19
CA THR A 384 -7.47 1.82 -14.67
C THR A 384 -8.87 1.23 -14.81
N SER A 385 -9.10 0.51 -15.90
CA SER A 385 -10.30 -0.29 -16.04
C SER A 385 -10.20 -1.49 -15.11
N ILE A 386 -11.06 -1.53 -14.10
CA ILE A 386 -11.11 -2.63 -13.14
C ILE A 386 -11.67 -3.85 -13.84
N SER A 387 -10.82 -4.84 -14.09
CA SER A 387 -11.23 -6.11 -14.66
C SER A 387 -11.83 -7.08 -13.64
N ASP A 388 -11.54 -6.90 -12.35
CA ASP A 388 -12.03 -7.79 -11.30
C ASP A 388 -12.10 -7.07 -9.94
N VAL A 389 -13.32 -6.79 -9.48
CA VAL A 389 -13.58 -6.35 -8.11
C VAL A 389 -13.89 -7.60 -7.29
N SER A 390 -12.89 -8.15 -6.61
CA SER A 390 -13.15 -9.17 -5.60
C SER A 390 -13.27 -8.49 -4.25
N LEU A 391 -14.50 -8.16 -3.84
CA LEU A 391 -14.76 -7.75 -2.47
C LEU A 391 -14.63 -9.00 -1.59
N SER A 392 -13.43 -9.30 -1.09
CA SER A 392 -13.26 -10.33 -0.08
C SER A 392 -13.42 -9.70 1.30
N THR A 393 -14.40 -10.16 2.04
CA THR A 393 -14.55 -9.80 3.46
C THR A 393 -13.44 -10.51 4.24
N PRO A 394 -12.75 -9.86 5.20
CA PRO A 394 -11.77 -10.54 6.04
C PRO A 394 -12.28 -11.83 6.65
N PRO A 395 -11.48 -12.90 6.74
CA PRO A 395 -11.92 -14.17 7.30
C PRO A 395 -12.36 -14.01 8.76
N GLY A 396 -13.55 -14.49 9.07
CA GLY A 396 -14.16 -14.45 10.41
C GLY A 396 -15.46 -13.66 10.52
N LEU A 397 -15.89 -12.97 9.46
CA LEU A 397 -17.04 -12.06 9.46
C LEU A 397 -18.21 -12.47 8.57
N LEU A 398 -18.30 -13.72 8.15
CA LEU A 398 -19.54 -14.16 7.51
C LEU A 398 -20.58 -14.49 8.59
N PRO A 399 -21.59 -13.63 8.87
CA PRO A 399 -22.91 -14.16 9.10
C PRO A 399 -23.21 -14.97 7.82
N GLU A 400 -23.85 -16.12 7.95
CA GLU A 400 -24.45 -16.85 6.83
C GLU A 400 -25.48 -15.93 6.13
N GLU A 401 -25.04 -14.88 5.44
CA GLU A 401 -25.89 -14.05 4.61
C GLU A 401 -26.06 -14.75 3.28
N SER A 402 -27.29 -14.98 2.94
CA SER A 402 -27.77 -15.54 1.69
C SER A 402 -26.95 -15.01 0.50
N VAL A 403 -26.03 -15.84 0.03
CA VAL A 403 -25.25 -15.55 -1.18
C VAL A 403 -26.23 -15.48 -2.34
N TRP A 404 -26.47 -14.26 -2.84
CA TRP A 404 -27.28 -14.06 -4.01
C TRP A 404 -26.57 -14.67 -5.21
N GLN A 405 -27.28 -15.47 -5.97
CA GLN A 405 -26.78 -16.08 -7.19
C GLN A 405 -27.81 -15.92 -8.30
N VAL A 406 -27.34 -15.65 -9.49
CA VAL A 406 -28.18 -15.67 -10.69
C VAL A 406 -27.96 -16.95 -11.46
N VAL A 407 -29.06 -17.65 -11.77
CA VAL A 407 -28.99 -18.94 -12.46
C VAL A 407 -30.04 -19.01 -13.56
N PRO A 408 -29.64 -19.29 -14.80
CA PRO A 408 -28.26 -19.48 -15.29
C PRO A 408 -27.51 -18.17 -15.46
N ASN A 409 -26.20 -18.23 -15.47
CA ASN A 409 -25.33 -17.16 -15.94
C ASN A 409 -24.23 -17.83 -16.79
N PRO A 410 -24.11 -17.54 -18.09
CA PRO A 410 -24.80 -16.48 -18.89
C PRO A 410 -26.33 -16.61 -18.97
N VAL A 411 -26.98 -15.46 -19.11
CA VAL A 411 -28.45 -15.32 -19.15
C VAL A 411 -28.91 -15.08 -20.58
N SER A 412 -29.86 -15.91 -21.06
CA SER A 412 -30.45 -15.75 -22.40
C SER A 412 -31.96 -15.52 -22.40
N GLY A 413 -32.56 -15.32 -21.21
CA GLY A 413 -34.01 -15.15 -21.06
C GLY A 413 -34.37 -15.01 -19.60
N VAL A 414 -35.30 -15.82 -19.09
CA VAL A 414 -35.69 -15.79 -17.68
C VAL A 414 -34.65 -16.46 -16.81
N PHE A 415 -34.27 -15.82 -15.73
CA PHE A 415 -33.34 -16.32 -14.74
C PHE A 415 -33.90 -16.22 -13.32
N GLU A 416 -33.37 -17.05 -12.43
CA GLU A 416 -33.71 -17.07 -11.00
C GLU A 416 -32.61 -16.36 -10.20
N ILE A 417 -33.03 -15.57 -9.20
CA ILE A 417 -32.17 -14.91 -8.22
C ILE A 417 -32.26 -15.72 -6.94
N ARG A 418 -31.33 -16.65 -6.73
CA ARG A 418 -31.24 -17.47 -5.53
C ARG A 418 -30.72 -16.65 -4.37
N GLY A 419 -31.24 -16.92 -3.17
CA GLY A 419 -30.94 -16.14 -1.97
C GLY A 419 -31.80 -14.90 -1.77
N HIS A 420 -32.62 -14.52 -2.77
CA HIS A 420 -33.57 -13.40 -2.67
C HIS A 420 -34.63 -13.67 -1.59
N GLN A 421 -34.83 -12.69 -0.69
CA GLN A 421 -35.79 -12.75 0.40
C GLN A 421 -36.98 -11.82 0.11
N PRO A 422 -38.19 -12.13 0.60
CA PRO A 422 -39.34 -11.23 0.45
C PRO A 422 -39.06 -9.83 1.00
N GLY A 423 -39.37 -8.82 0.20
CA GLY A 423 -39.13 -7.39 0.55
C GLY A 423 -37.82 -6.81 0.07
N GLN A 424 -36.89 -7.63 -0.42
CA GLN A 424 -35.68 -7.15 -1.06
C GLN A 424 -35.96 -6.66 -2.48
N ARG A 425 -35.07 -5.79 -2.99
CA ARG A 425 -35.17 -5.23 -4.34
C ARG A 425 -33.86 -5.40 -5.08
N TRP A 426 -33.92 -5.48 -6.39
CA TRP A 426 -32.76 -5.51 -7.25
C TRP A 426 -32.86 -4.47 -8.35
N LYS A 427 -31.69 -3.99 -8.81
CA LYS A 427 -31.53 -3.10 -9.98
C LYS A 427 -30.43 -3.66 -10.86
N VAL A 428 -30.60 -3.53 -12.16
CA VAL A 428 -29.60 -3.92 -13.15
C VAL A 428 -29.16 -2.69 -13.91
N MET A 429 -27.85 -2.53 -14.04
CA MET A 429 -27.23 -1.40 -14.73
C MET A 429 -26.35 -1.90 -15.87
N ASP A 430 -26.29 -1.13 -16.94
CA ASP A 430 -25.30 -1.32 -18.01
C ASP A 430 -23.92 -0.77 -17.62
N ALA A 431 -22.93 -0.99 -18.47
CA ALA A 431 -21.55 -0.54 -18.25
C ALA A 431 -21.39 1.00 -18.11
N SER A 432 -22.42 1.77 -18.48
CA SER A 432 -22.43 3.24 -18.29
C SER A 432 -23.07 3.68 -16.96
N GLY A 433 -23.47 2.71 -16.10
CA GLY A 433 -24.18 2.98 -14.85
C GLY A 433 -25.66 3.30 -15.00
N ARG A 434 -26.21 3.20 -16.22
CA ARG A 434 -27.64 3.45 -16.47
C ARG A 434 -28.47 2.25 -16.05
N ILE A 435 -29.50 2.47 -15.22
CA ILE A 435 -30.44 1.42 -14.81
C ILE A 435 -31.25 0.98 -16.06
N ILE A 436 -31.16 -0.32 -16.37
CA ILE A 436 -31.88 -0.96 -17.48
C ILE A 436 -33.07 -1.79 -17.01
N ALA A 437 -33.08 -2.23 -15.75
CA ALA A 437 -34.17 -2.97 -15.13
C ALA A 437 -34.15 -2.84 -13.61
N GLU A 438 -35.32 -2.99 -12.98
CA GLU A 438 -35.44 -3.10 -11.51
C GLU A 438 -36.64 -3.97 -11.15
N GLY A 439 -36.60 -4.58 -10.00
CA GLY A 439 -37.67 -5.46 -9.53
C GLY A 439 -37.54 -5.87 -8.05
N SER A 440 -38.51 -6.67 -7.60
CA SER A 440 -38.60 -7.21 -6.24
C SER A 440 -38.97 -8.71 -6.23
N GLU A 441 -39.01 -9.33 -7.40
CA GLU A 441 -39.27 -10.75 -7.55
C GLU A 441 -37.95 -11.54 -7.54
N ASN A 442 -38.03 -12.83 -7.22
CA ASN A 442 -36.84 -13.70 -7.25
C ASN A 442 -36.50 -14.23 -8.66
N HIS A 443 -37.09 -13.65 -9.69
CA HIS A 443 -36.79 -13.96 -11.08
C HIS A 443 -36.92 -12.69 -11.93
N ALA A 444 -36.22 -12.68 -13.07
CA ALA A 444 -36.33 -11.60 -14.05
C ALA A 444 -36.17 -12.14 -15.47
N ASP A 445 -36.70 -11.40 -16.44
CA ASP A 445 -36.61 -11.71 -17.87
C ASP A 445 -35.65 -10.73 -18.57
N ALA A 446 -34.50 -11.24 -18.98
CA ALA A 446 -33.47 -10.51 -19.68
C ALA A 446 -33.59 -10.50 -21.20
N SER A 447 -34.66 -11.07 -21.79
CA SER A 447 -34.82 -11.24 -23.24
C SER A 447 -34.83 -9.89 -24.02
N GLN A 448 -35.00 -8.77 -23.33
CA GLN A 448 -34.98 -7.42 -23.92
C GLN A 448 -33.81 -6.58 -23.45
N TRP A 449 -32.88 -7.16 -22.68
CA TRP A 449 -31.71 -6.42 -22.20
C TRP A 449 -30.63 -6.40 -23.27
N PRO A 450 -29.74 -5.42 -23.27
CA PRO A 450 -28.62 -5.41 -24.22
C PRO A 450 -27.69 -6.61 -23.99
N GLU A 451 -27.18 -7.18 -25.09
CA GLU A 451 -26.12 -8.20 -24.97
C GLU A 451 -24.87 -7.61 -24.37
N GLY A 452 -24.17 -8.42 -23.58
CA GLY A 452 -22.93 -8.06 -22.92
C GLY A 452 -23.00 -8.17 -21.40
N MET A 453 -22.05 -7.53 -20.74
CA MET A 453 -21.98 -7.52 -19.27
C MET A 453 -22.88 -6.44 -18.68
N VAL A 454 -23.67 -6.82 -17.68
CA VAL A 454 -24.50 -5.92 -16.87
C VAL A 454 -24.30 -6.23 -15.39
N TRP A 455 -24.61 -5.29 -14.52
CA TRP A 455 -24.42 -5.40 -13.08
C TRP A 455 -25.77 -5.43 -12.36
N MET A 456 -25.99 -6.41 -11.51
CA MET A 456 -27.16 -6.48 -10.63
C MET A 456 -26.80 -6.09 -9.22
N LEU A 457 -27.46 -5.07 -8.69
CA LEU A 457 -27.39 -4.64 -7.29
C LEU A 457 -28.64 -5.09 -6.57
N CYS A 458 -28.50 -5.63 -5.39
CA CYS A 458 -29.61 -6.03 -4.55
C CYS A 458 -29.59 -5.21 -3.24
N SER A 459 -30.77 -4.83 -2.77
CA SER A 459 -30.92 -4.06 -1.53
C SER A 459 -32.02 -4.64 -0.65
N ASP A 460 -31.91 -4.39 0.66
CA ASP A 460 -33.02 -4.67 1.58
C ASP A 460 -34.24 -3.77 1.32
N ALA A 461 -35.35 -4.07 1.99
CA ALA A 461 -36.61 -3.32 1.82
C ALA A 461 -36.52 -1.82 2.12
N ASN A 462 -35.52 -1.40 2.89
CA ASN A 462 -35.32 -0.01 3.33
C ASN A 462 -34.19 0.69 2.56
N ALA A 463 -33.55 0.00 1.60
CA ALA A 463 -32.35 0.46 0.88
C ALA A 463 -31.18 0.83 1.82
N SER A 464 -31.19 0.33 3.06
CA SER A 464 -30.15 0.57 4.07
C SER A 464 -28.94 -0.35 3.91
N ARG A 465 -29.08 -1.42 3.11
CA ARG A 465 -28.01 -2.34 2.74
C ARG A 465 -28.11 -2.65 1.26
N ILE A 466 -27.04 -2.40 0.54
CA ILE A 466 -26.86 -2.82 -0.85
C ILE A 466 -25.93 -4.03 -0.80
N THR A 467 -26.35 -5.11 -1.43
CA THR A 467 -25.52 -6.31 -1.53
C THR A 467 -24.45 -6.11 -2.62
N ARG A 468 -23.45 -6.95 -2.59
CA ARG A 468 -22.39 -7.04 -3.60
C ARG A 468 -22.99 -7.05 -5.02
N PRO A 469 -22.46 -6.23 -5.95
CA PRO A 469 -22.85 -6.32 -7.36
C PRO A 469 -22.60 -7.72 -7.92
N LEU A 470 -23.59 -8.25 -8.62
CA LEU A 470 -23.46 -9.50 -9.35
C LEU A 470 -23.26 -9.20 -10.84
N ALA A 471 -22.17 -9.66 -11.40
CA ALA A 471 -21.95 -9.59 -12.84
C ALA A 471 -22.82 -10.61 -13.56
N LEU A 472 -23.58 -10.17 -14.56
CA LEU A 472 -24.38 -11.00 -15.43
C LEU A 472 -23.91 -10.87 -16.87
N ILE A 473 -23.77 -11.98 -17.57
CA ILE A 473 -23.48 -11.99 -19.01
C ILE A 473 -24.79 -12.27 -19.74
N ILE A 474 -25.27 -11.29 -20.52
CA ILE A 474 -26.48 -11.41 -21.34
C ILE A 474 -26.08 -11.90 -22.72
N THR A 475 -26.74 -12.99 -23.17
CA THR A 475 -26.56 -13.58 -24.52
C THR A 475 -27.94 -13.83 -25.12
N HIS A 476 -28.11 -13.55 -26.41
CA HIS A 476 -29.33 -13.81 -27.15
C HIS A 476 -29.12 -14.80 -28.28
#